data_1d28b18d3cd13084298a643f9daf446a
#
_entry.id   1d28b18d3cd13084298a643f9daf446a
#
_cell.length_a   1.000
_cell.length_b   1.000
_cell.length_c   1.000
_cell.angle_alpha   90.00
_cell.angle_beta   90.00
_cell.angle_gamma   90.00
#
_symmetry.space_group_name_H-M   'P 1'
#
loop_
_entity.id
_entity.type
_entity.pdbx_description
1 polymer ?
#
loop_
_entity_poly.entity_id
_entity_poly.type
_entity_poly.pdbx_seq_one_letter_code
_entity_poly.pdbx_strand_id
1 'polypeptide(L)'
;MFNSLKSGLAKVFANQKIDQNTIRDFEDLLITSDVDVETSEFITTKLANEKFSNAPLLEEIQSSLSKIINEIVSTNIKKIDYRNNTKPYVILMVGVNGSGKTTTIAKLANQFQQEKKNVLLVAADTFRAAAVEQLNEWADKIGTDFIRDADKSDPASVVF
;
A
#
# COMPACT_ATOMS: atom_id res chain seq x y z
N MET A 1 13.17 1.63 -5.96
CA MET A 1 12.02 2.16 -6.67
C MET A 1 11.62 3.57 -6.19
N PHE A 2 11.16 3.81 -4.94
CA PHE A 2 10.75 5.15 -4.48
C PHE A 2 11.84 6.25 -4.56
N ASN A 3 13.09 5.93 -4.27
CA ASN A 3 14.20 6.90 -4.38
C ASN A 3 14.50 7.30 -5.83
N SER A 4 14.27 6.40 -6.78
CA SER A 4 14.42 6.64 -8.21
C SER A 4 13.37 7.62 -8.73
N LEU A 5 12.09 7.41 -8.41
CA LEU A 5 11.00 8.30 -8.79
C LEU A 5 11.17 9.70 -8.16
N LYS A 6 11.52 9.78 -6.87
CA LYS A 6 11.75 11.05 -6.19
C LYS A 6 12.92 11.85 -6.81
N SER A 7 14.02 11.17 -7.14
CA SER A 7 15.16 11.82 -7.81
C SER A 7 14.84 12.20 -9.25
N GLY A 8 14.02 11.39 -9.94
CA GLY A 8 13.54 11.67 -11.28
C GLY A 8 12.65 12.92 -11.32
N LEU A 9 11.68 13.02 -10.41
CA LEU A 9 10.85 14.22 -10.25
C LEU A 9 11.67 15.49 -10.07
N ALA A 10 12.67 15.45 -9.17
CA ALA A 10 13.53 16.61 -8.95
C ALA A 10 14.32 17.01 -10.21
N LYS A 11 14.71 16.04 -11.06
CA LYS A 11 15.40 16.32 -12.33
C LYS A 11 14.48 16.89 -13.39
N VAL A 12 13.31 16.28 -13.59
CA VAL A 12 12.33 16.71 -14.60
C VAL A 12 11.88 18.15 -14.34
N PHE A 13 11.64 18.50 -13.08
CA PHE A 13 11.17 19.83 -12.69
C PHE A 13 12.29 20.78 -12.21
N ALA A 14 13.56 20.45 -12.45
CA ALA A 14 14.70 21.28 -12.05
C ALA A 14 14.67 22.69 -12.66
N ASN A 15 14.15 22.84 -13.88
CA ASN A 15 14.09 24.10 -14.59
C ASN A 15 12.90 25.00 -14.22
N GLN A 16 12.08 24.59 -13.26
CA GLN A 16 10.93 25.34 -12.75
C GLN A 16 9.93 25.82 -13.83
N LYS A 17 9.97 25.23 -15.02
CA LYS A 17 8.97 25.47 -16.07
C LYS A 17 8.19 24.21 -16.33
N ILE A 18 6.87 24.34 -16.39
CA ILE A 18 5.97 23.25 -16.77
C ILE A 18 5.52 23.53 -18.21
N ASP A 19 6.39 23.17 -19.16
CA ASP A 19 6.10 23.21 -20.59
C ASP A 19 5.77 21.81 -21.14
N GLN A 20 5.45 21.73 -22.42
CA GLN A 20 5.11 20.46 -23.06
C GLN A 20 6.23 19.42 -23.01
N ASN A 21 7.51 19.85 -23.04
CA ASN A 21 8.63 18.94 -22.96
C ASN A 21 8.75 18.38 -21.53
N THR A 22 8.65 19.23 -20.52
CA THR A 22 8.65 18.83 -19.11
C THR A 22 7.51 17.84 -18.81
N ILE A 23 6.33 18.04 -19.38
CA ILE A 23 5.20 17.12 -19.22
C ILE A 23 5.47 15.76 -19.86
N ARG A 24 6.07 15.72 -21.06
CA ARG A 24 6.46 14.47 -21.73
C ARG A 24 7.55 13.72 -20.95
N ASP A 25 8.59 14.43 -20.52
CA ASP A 25 9.65 13.84 -19.70
C ASP A 25 9.10 13.26 -18.40
N PHE A 26 8.06 13.88 -17.84
CA PHE A 26 7.39 13.39 -16.65
C PHE A 26 6.53 12.16 -16.95
N GLU A 27 5.83 12.12 -18.07
CA GLU A 27 5.07 10.95 -18.54
C GLU A 27 6.00 9.73 -18.74
N ASP A 28 7.11 9.92 -19.43
CA ASP A 28 8.14 8.89 -19.63
C ASP A 28 8.69 8.39 -18.28
N LEU A 29 8.89 9.29 -17.31
CA LEU A 29 9.33 8.92 -15.97
C LEU A 29 8.28 8.06 -15.24
N LEU A 30 6.99 8.37 -15.36
CA LEU A 30 5.92 7.58 -14.77
C LEU A 30 5.86 6.18 -15.38
N ILE A 31 5.87 6.08 -16.71
CA ILE A 31 5.83 4.80 -17.45
C ILE A 31 7.05 3.94 -17.12
N THR A 32 8.24 4.51 -17.11
CA THR A 32 9.48 3.79 -16.75
C THR A 32 9.53 3.41 -15.27
N SER A 33 8.67 3.98 -14.45
CA SER A 33 8.47 3.64 -13.03
C SER A 33 7.31 2.67 -12.79
N ASP A 34 6.89 1.93 -13.81
CA ASP A 34 5.81 0.94 -13.78
C ASP A 34 4.39 1.50 -13.56
N VAL A 35 4.17 2.79 -13.85
CA VAL A 35 2.82 3.34 -13.94
C VAL A 35 2.28 3.03 -15.34
N ASP A 36 1.05 2.55 -15.44
CA ASP A 36 0.42 2.27 -16.73
C ASP A 36 0.20 3.54 -17.56
N VAL A 37 0.10 3.39 -18.88
CA VAL A 37 0.04 4.51 -19.82
C VAL A 37 -1.18 5.39 -19.59
N GLU A 38 -2.36 4.79 -19.35
CA GLU A 38 -3.61 5.52 -19.15
C GLU A 38 -3.56 6.38 -17.88
N THR A 39 -3.04 5.82 -16.79
CA THR A 39 -2.84 6.56 -15.52
C THR A 39 -1.78 7.66 -15.69
N SER A 40 -0.71 7.40 -16.42
CA SER A 40 0.35 8.39 -16.68
C SER A 40 -0.19 9.57 -17.48
N GLU A 41 -0.94 9.32 -18.56
CA GLU A 41 -1.60 10.34 -19.38
C GLU A 41 -2.62 11.16 -18.56
N PHE A 42 -3.41 10.49 -17.71
CA PHE A 42 -4.34 11.18 -16.82
C PHE A 42 -3.63 12.14 -15.87
N ILE A 43 -2.56 11.67 -15.20
CA ILE A 43 -1.78 12.49 -14.26
C ILE A 43 -1.16 13.69 -14.97
N THR A 44 -0.52 13.47 -16.11
CA THR A 44 0.19 14.52 -16.85
C THR A 44 -0.77 15.54 -17.45
N THR A 45 -1.91 15.11 -17.98
CA THR A 45 -2.96 15.99 -18.49
C THR A 45 -3.54 16.88 -17.38
N LYS A 46 -3.82 16.30 -16.20
CA LYS A 46 -4.29 17.07 -15.05
C LYS A 46 -3.25 18.09 -14.60
N LEU A 47 -1.97 17.67 -14.50
CA LEU A 47 -0.88 18.55 -14.08
C LEU A 47 -0.66 19.70 -15.08
N ALA A 48 -0.74 19.43 -16.39
CA ALA A 48 -0.58 20.44 -17.43
C ALA A 48 -1.69 21.51 -17.40
N ASN A 49 -2.88 21.16 -16.94
CA ASN A 49 -4.02 22.06 -16.83
C ASN A 49 -4.04 22.86 -15.51
N GLU A 50 -3.16 22.54 -14.56
CA GLU A 50 -3.05 23.29 -13.31
C GLU A 50 -2.39 24.67 -13.55
N LYS A 51 -2.80 25.65 -12.77
CA LYS A 51 -2.20 26.98 -12.80
C LYS A 51 -1.08 27.05 -11.77
N PHE A 52 0.13 27.05 -12.25
CA PHE A 52 1.33 27.25 -11.43
C PHE A 52 1.83 28.70 -11.54
N SER A 53 2.64 29.11 -10.58
CA SER A 53 3.45 30.33 -10.68
C SER A 53 4.43 30.22 -11.87
N ASN A 54 5.00 31.35 -12.32
CA ASN A 54 5.95 31.34 -13.44
C ASN A 54 7.22 30.50 -13.19
N ALA A 55 7.51 30.20 -11.93
CA ALA A 55 8.60 29.33 -11.49
C ALA A 55 8.13 28.54 -10.26
N PRO A 56 7.33 27.48 -10.43
CA PRO A 56 6.78 26.73 -9.31
C PRO A 56 7.88 26.02 -8.53
N LEU A 57 7.78 26.08 -7.21
CA LEU A 57 8.65 25.28 -6.35
C LEU A 57 8.30 23.79 -6.47
N LEU A 58 9.28 22.93 -6.29
CA LEU A 58 9.06 21.48 -6.32
C LEU A 58 7.95 21.02 -5.33
N GLU A 59 7.85 21.69 -4.18
CA GLU A 59 6.81 21.42 -3.18
C GLU A 59 5.39 21.74 -3.69
N GLU A 60 5.25 22.78 -4.50
CA GLU A 60 3.96 23.15 -5.14
C GLU A 60 3.53 22.07 -6.14
N ILE A 61 4.47 21.59 -6.96
CA ILE A 61 4.25 20.51 -7.92
C ILE A 61 3.90 19.21 -7.19
N GLN A 62 4.63 18.85 -6.13
CA GLN A 62 4.36 17.67 -5.31
C GLN A 62 2.99 17.73 -4.63
N SER A 63 2.58 18.92 -4.17
CA SER A 63 1.25 19.11 -3.58
C SER A 63 0.15 18.87 -4.61
N SER A 64 0.31 19.40 -5.82
CA SER A 64 -0.63 19.18 -6.91
C SER A 64 -0.70 17.71 -7.33
N LEU A 65 0.45 17.06 -7.52
CA LEU A 65 0.53 15.64 -7.80
C LEU A 65 -0.14 14.79 -6.72
N SER A 66 0.06 15.13 -5.45
CA SER A 66 -0.59 14.41 -4.34
C SER A 66 -2.12 14.50 -4.42
N LYS A 67 -2.68 15.65 -4.82
CA LYS A 67 -4.12 15.82 -5.02
C LYS A 67 -4.63 14.97 -6.18
N ILE A 68 -3.93 14.98 -7.32
CA ILE A 68 -4.29 14.21 -8.52
C ILE A 68 -4.26 12.70 -8.19
N ILE A 69 -3.19 12.22 -7.55
CA ILE A 69 -3.06 10.81 -7.15
C ILE A 69 -4.16 10.44 -6.14
N ASN A 70 -4.44 11.31 -5.18
CA ASN A 70 -5.51 11.07 -4.21
C ASN A 70 -6.89 10.98 -4.87
N GLU A 71 -7.16 11.75 -5.92
CA GLU A 71 -8.38 11.64 -6.73
C GLU A 71 -8.52 10.25 -7.33
N ILE A 72 -7.44 9.70 -7.93
CA ILE A 72 -7.42 8.36 -8.51
C ILE A 72 -7.67 7.28 -7.44
N VAL A 73 -6.92 7.36 -6.34
CA VAL A 73 -6.93 6.32 -5.29
C VAL A 73 -8.22 6.36 -4.48
N SER A 74 -8.73 7.55 -4.16
CA SER A 74 -9.90 7.70 -3.28
C SER A 74 -11.18 7.09 -3.82
N THR A 75 -11.34 7.03 -5.15
CA THR A 75 -12.50 6.39 -5.80
C THR A 75 -12.56 4.88 -5.53
N ASN A 76 -11.40 4.26 -5.26
CA ASN A 76 -11.25 2.82 -5.05
C ASN A 76 -11.05 2.42 -3.58
N ILE A 77 -10.92 3.39 -2.67
CA ILE A 77 -10.78 3.10 -1.25
C ILE A 77 -12.11 2.63 -0.69
N LYS A 78 -12.14 1.37 -0.24
CA LYS A 78 -13.27 0.80 0.51
C LYS A 78 -12.82 0.46 1.91
N LYS A 79 -13.68 0.76 2.90
CA LYS A 79 -13.45 0.29 4.27
C LYS A 79 -13.86 -1.17 4.38
N ILE A 80 -13.13 -1.94 5.20
CA ILE A 80 -13.53 -3.30 5.55
C ILE A 80 -14.83 -3.19 6.34
N ASP A 81 -15.94 -3.70 5.77
CA ASP A 81 -17.22 -3.76 6.46
C ASP A 81 -17.40 -5.15 7.10
N TYR A 82 -17.11 -5.22 8.39
CA TYR A 82 -17.25 -6.43 9.21
C TYR A 82 -18.54 -6.47 10.05
N ARG A 83 -19.42 -5.44 9.92
CA ARG A 83 -20.58 -5.27 10.81
C ARG A 83 -21.75 -6.16 10.44
N ASN A 84 -21.92 -6.43 9.16
CA ASN A 84 -23.08 -7.13 8.59
C ASN A 84 -22.82 -8.59 8.20
N ASN A 85 -21.64 -9.13 8.54
CA ASN A 85 -21.23 -10.47 8.12
C ASN A 85 -21.43 -11.52 9.21
N THR A 86 -21.54 -12.78 8.79
CA THR A 86 -21.52 -13.94 9.68
C THR A 86 -20.25 -13.95 10.51
N LYS A 87 -20.37 -14.35 11.78
CA LYS A 87 -19.20 -14.48 12.68
C LYS A 87 -18.66 -15.90 12.62
N PRO A 88 -17.34 -16.10 12.66
CA PRO A 88 -16.31 -15.08 12.69
C PRO A 88 -16.14 -14.38 11.33
N TYR A 89 -15.67 -13.12 11.32
CA TYR A 89 -15.25 -12.43 10.11
C TYR A 89 -13.82 -12.85 9.79
N VAL A 90 -13.63 -13.56 8.68
CA VAL A 90 -12.34 -14.13 8.30
C VAL A 90 -11.67 -13.24 7.26
N ILE A 91 -10.41 -12.86 7.51
CA ILE A 91 -9.55 -12.13 6.58
C ILE A 91 -8.39 -13.02 6.17
N LEU A 92 -8.36 -13.46 4.92
CA LEU A 92 -7.25 -14.22 4.36
C LEU A 92 -6.22 -13.28 3.70
N MET A 93 -4.98 -13.29 4.20
CA MET A 93 -3.88 -12.51 3.62
C MET A 93 -3.06 -13.34 2.64
N VAL A 94 -3.08 -12.95 1.38
CA VAL A 94 -2.40 -13.64 0.27
C VAL A 94 -1.38 -12.70 -0.38
N GLY A 95 -0.25 -13.23 -0.83
CA GLY A 95 0.77 -12.48 -1.56
C GLY A 95 2.12 -13.20 -1.61
N VAL A 96 3.01 -12.72 -2.47
CA VAL A 96 4.38 -13.26 -2.62
C VAL A 96 5.24 -12.98 -1.39
N ASN A 97 6.38 -13.64 -1.27
CA ASN A 97 7.33 -13.40 -0.18
C ASN A 97 7.84 -11.94 -0.23
N GLY A 98 7.95 -11.31 0.95
CA GLY A 98 8.37 -9.91 1.04
C GLY A 98 7.30 -8.86 0.72
N SER A 99 6.08 -9.24 0.34
CA SER A 99 4.98 -8.30 0.04
C SER A 99 4.40 -7.57 1.26
N GLY A 100 4.86 -7.90 2.46
CA GLY A 100 4.41 -7.26 3.70
C GLY A 100 3.17 -7.90 4.35
N LYS A 101 2.80 -9.14 4.01
CA LYS A 101 1.66 -9.85 4.60
C LYS A 101 1.67 -9.81 6.13
N THR A 102 2.73 -10.35 6.75
CA THR A 102 2.86 -10.43 8.22
C THR A 102 2.76 -9.06 8.88
N THR A 103 3.43 -8.05 8.31
CA THR A 103 3.35 -6.66 8.81
C THR A 103 1.94 -6.08 8.69
N THR A 104 1.23 -6.37 7.61
CA THR A 104 -0.14 -5.90 7.40
C THR A 104 -1.11 -6.60 8.35
N ILE A 105 -0.95 -7.90 8.58
CA ILE A 105 -1.73 -8.67 9.58
C ILE A 105 -1.57 -8.01 10.96
N ALA A 106 -0.32 -7.76 11.39
CA ALA A 106 -0.04 -7.14 12.68
C ALA A 106 -0.70 -5.75 12.83
N LYS A 107 -0.63 -4.92 11.78
CA LYS A 107 -1.27 -3.59 11.78
C LYS A 107 -2.79 -3.67 11.88
N LEU A 108 -3.41 -4.56 11.11
CA LEU A 108 -4.87 -4.78 11.15
C LEU A 108 -5.30 -5.34 12.50
N ALA A 109 -4.59 -6.33 13.04
CA ALA A 109 -4.86 -6.90 14.35
C ALA A 109 -4.82 -5.83 15.45
N ASN A 110 -3.77 -5.00 15.46
CA ASN A 110 -3.65 -3.90 16.41
C ASN A 110 -4.79 -2.88 16.25
N GLN A 111 -5.17 -2.55 15.02
CA GLN A 111 -6.31 -1.65 14.78
C GLN A 111 -7.60 -2.22 15.34
N PHE A 112 -7.91 -3.49 15.06
CA PHE A 112 -9.12 -4.12 15.57
C PHE A 112 -9.13 -4.27 17.10
N GLN A 113 -7.97 -4.54 17.70
CA GLN A 113 -7.82 -4.55 19.16
C GLN A 113 -8.13 -3.16 19.77
N GLN A 114 -7.62 -2.09 19.16
CA GLN A 114 -7.95 -0.72 19.60
C GLN A 114 -9.45 -0.40 19.45
N GLU A 115 -10.12 -1.01 18.48
CA GLU A 115 -11.57 -0.95 18.29
C GLU A 115 -12.35 -1.90 19.23
N LYS A 116 -11.65 -2.53 20.19
CA LYS A 116 -12.22 -3.48 21.17
C LYS A 116 -12.89 -4.70 20.52
N LYS A 117 -12.31 -5.20 19.42
CA LYS A 117 -12.72 -6.45 18.77
C LYS A 117 -11.90 -7.61 19.32
N ASN A 118 -12.53 -8.78 19.42
CA ASN A 118 -11.81 -10.01 19.67
C ASN A 118 -11.10 -10.43 18.37
N VAL A 119 -9.78 -10.53 18.42
CA VAL A 119 -8.93 -10.84 17.27
C VAL A 119 -8.24 -12.17 17.53
N LEU A 120 -8.22 -13.04 16.53
CA LEU A 120 -7.47 -14.29 16.52
C LEU A 120 -6.54 -14.27 15.31
N LEU A 121 -5.26 -14.48 15.53
CA LEU A 121 -4.28 -14.68 14.47
C LEU A 121 -4.06 -16.18 14.25
N VAL A 122 -4.08 -16.57 12.98
CA VAL A 122 -3.89 -17.98 12.57
C VAL A 122 -2.70 -18.06 11.63
N ALA A 123 -1.68 -18.86 12.00
CA ALA A 123 -0.45 -19.04 11.23
C ALA A 123 -0.61 -20.15 10.19
N ALA A 124 -1.18 -19.84 9.03
CA ALA A 124 -1.38 -20.78 7.93
C ALA A 124 -0.16 -20.91 6.96
N ASP A 125 0.95 -20.20 7.20
CA ASP A 125 2.22 -20.36 6.46
C ASP A 125 3.07 -21.49 7.10
N THR A 126 2.52 -22.69 7.13
CA THR A 126 3.06 -23.84 7.86
C THR A 126 4.39 -24.38 7.31
N PHE A 127 4.76 -24.02 6.08
CA PHE A 127 6.03 -24.40 5.46
C PHE A 127 7.20 -23.50 5.86
N ARG A 128 6.94 -22.41 6.58
CA ARG A 128 7.95 -21.41 6.93
C ARG A 128 7.95 -21.11 8.42
N ALA A 129 8.69 -21.93 9.19
CA ALA A 129 8.79 -21.79 10.65
C ALA A 129 9.10 -20.35 11.10
N ALA A 130 10.03 -19.66 10.43
CA ALA A 130 10.36 -18.28 10.76
C ALA A 130 9.19 -17.29 10.54
N ALA A 131 8.28 -17.57 9.61
CA ALA A 131 7.09 -16.73 9.40
C ALA A 131 6.05 -16.94 10.51
N VAL A 132 5.92 -18.17 10.99
CA VAL A 132 5.07 -18.52 12.14
C VAL A 132 5.58 -17.84 13.40
N GLU A 133 6.89 -17.94 13.68
CA GLU A 133 7.51 -17.28 14.85
C GLU A 133 7.36 -15.74 14.77
N GLN A 134 7.61 -15.14 13.62
CA GLN A 134 7.41 -13.70 13.43
C GLN A 134 5.98 -13.27 13.71
N LEU A 135 4.98 -14.05 13.30
CA LEU A 135 3.58 -13.74 13.55
C LEU A 135 3.23 -13.91 15.03
N ASN A 136 3.81 -14.92 15.69
CA ASN A 136 3.65 -15.13 17.13
C ASN A 136 4.20 -13.94 17.94
N GLU A 137 5.41 -13.45 17.61
CA GLU A 137 5.96 -12.25 18.27
C GLU A 137 5.06 -11.04 18.14
N TRP A 138 4.37 -10.89 17.01
CA TRP A 138 3.40 -9.82 16.82
C TRP A 138 2.14 -10.03 17.66
N ALA A 139 1.64 -11.28 17.74
CA ALA A 139 0.49 -11.61 18.59
C ALA A 139 0.75 -11.24 20.05
N ASP A 140 1.93 -11.61 20.57
CA ASP A 140 2.37 -11.29 21.94
C ASP A 140 2.45 -9.77 22.17
N LYS A 141 3.05 -9.03 21.24
CA LYS A 141 3.17 -7.57 21.33
C LYS A 141 1.82 -6.83 21.30
N ILE A 142 0.86 -7.37 20.58
CA ILE A 142 -0.49 -6.79 20.44
C ILE A 142 -1.40 -7.26 21.57
N GLY A 143 -1.11 -8.41 22.19
CA GLY A 143 -1.94 -9.04 23.21
C GLY A 143 -3.19 -9.70 22.62
N THR A 144 -3.04 -10.41 21.49
CA THR A 144 -4.12 -11.12 20.82
C THR A 144 -3.91 -12.62 20.82
N ASP A 145 -5.00 -13.37 20.71
CA ASP A 145 -4.95 -14.83 20.61
C ASP A 145 -4.25 -15.25 19.32
N PHE A 146 -3.50 -16.36 19.43
CA PHE A 146 -2.70 -16.91 18.33
C PHE A 146 -2.86 -18.43 18.25
N ILE A 147 -3.08 -18.93 17.04
CA ILE A 147 -3.11 -20.35 16.74
C ILE A 147 -2.03 -20.69 15.72
N ARG A 148 -1.30 -21.75 16.01
CA ARG A 148 -0.39 -22.47 15.10
C ARG A 148 -0.57 -23.96 15.28
N ASP A 149 -0.21 -24.72 14.28
CA ASP A 149 -0.11 -26.17 14.36
C ASP A 149 1.36 -26.60 14.24
N ALA A 150 1.62 -27.90 14.36
CA ALA A 150 2.95 -28.48 14.22
C ALA A 150 3.57 -28.14 12.85
N ASP A 151 4.90 -28.07 12.80
CA ASP A 151 5.64 -27.78 11.58
C ASP A 151 5.21 -28.68 10.42
N LYS A 152 4.95 -28.06 9.27
CA LYS A 152 4.53 -28.69 8.00
C LYS A 152 3.14 -29.36 8.02
N SER A 153 2.28 -28.99 8.94
CA SER A 153 0.87 -29.37 8.85
C SER A 153 0.18 -28.77 7.62
N ASP A 154 -0.92 -29.38 7.21
CA ASP A 154 -1.75 -28.80 6.16
C ASP A 154 -2.29 -27.44 6.62
N PRO A 155 -2.10 -26.34 5.85
CA PRO A 155 -2.63 -25.03 6.21
C PRO A 155 -4.12 -25.00 6.53
N ALA A 156 -4.92 -25.85 5.89
CA ALA A 156 -6.34 -25.95 6.16
C ALA A 156 -6.63 -26.52 7.56
N SER A 157 -5.82 -27.46 8.05
CA SER A 157 -6.00 -28.06 9.39
C SER A 157 -5.77 -27.05 10.52
N VAL A 158 -5.01 -25.98 10.27
CA VAL A 158 -4.74 -24.94 11.27
C VAL A 158 -5.96 -24.02 11.45
N VAL A 159 -6.82 -23.96 10.44
CA VAL A 159 -7.98 -23.04 10.39
C VAL A 159 -9.25 -23.72 10.92
N PHE A 160 -9.33 -25.04 10.81
CA PHE A 160 -10.45 -25.86 11.29
C PHE A 160 -10.22 -26.35 12.71
#